data_035bc800e032fe1cfe7ce813de88392d
#
_entry.id   035bc800e032fe1cfe7ce813de88392d
#
_cell.length_a   1.000
_cell.length_b   1.000
_cell.length_c   1.000
_cell.angle_alpha   90.00
_cell.angle_beta   90.00
_cell.angle_gamma   90.00
#
_symmetry.space_group_name_H-M   'P 1'
#
loop_
_entity.id
_entity.type
_entity.pdbx_description
1 polymer ?
#
loop_
_entity_poly.entity_id
_entity_poly.type
_entity_poly.pdbx_seq_one_letter_code
_entity_poly.pdbx_strand_id
1 'polypeptide(L)'
;SRLGSISTIPTNESVSIADAIAFAITGVGFYAGAKIDYLYHQDTRDLLVELEFEDESGKLRTLARHRKDDKMDITLDGVRIGQGDLTTMFGERDLFLSMFNPQYFINVLGSKGRNLLERYLPEVPKAEVLAQLSDQTRALLEKQEFLSAEAYSKQLREQVTDIEKDMVYIQGQIDLHASQQKEQAQELMEAQVRHTQLQERIGELERKRT
;
A
#
# COMPACT_ATOMS: atom_id res chain seq x y z
N SER A 1 -35.04 -9.21 4.29
CA SER A 1 -34.50 -10.58 4.16
C SER A 1 -34.57 -11.31 5.50
N ARG A 2 -35.24 -12.43 5.55
CA ARG A 2 -35.26 -13.33 6.71
C ARG A 2 -34.19 -14.40 6.49
N LEU A 3 -33.24 -14.48 7.41
CA LEU A 3 -32.35 -15.64 7.50
C LEU A 3 -33.17 -16.82 7.96
N GLY A 4 -33.24 -17.87 7.14
CA GLY A 4 -33.85 -19.17 7.46
C GLY A 4 -32.99 -19.97 8.43
N SER A 5 -33.23 -21.27 8.52
CA SER A 5 -32.52 -22.12 9.44
C SER A 5 -31.06 -22.31 9.08
N ILE A 6 -30.19 -22.30 10.09
CA ILE A 6 -28.78 -22.66 9.97
C ILE A 6 -28.62 -24.03 10.59
N SER A 7 -28.20 -24.99 9.77
CA SER A 7 -27.83 -26.31 10.23
C SER A 7 -26.32 -26.41 10.30
N THR A 8 -25.77 -26.37 11.51
CA THR A 8 -24.38 -26.71 11.77
C THR A 8 -24.33 -28.07 12.42
N ILE A 9 -23.43 -28.93 12.01
CA ILE A 9 -23.11 -30.13 12.79
C ILE A 9 -22.25 -29.66 13.97
N PRO A 10 -22.81 -29.55 15.18
CA PRO A 10 -22.11 -28.92 16.29
C PRO A 10 -21.15 -29.93 16.88
N THR A 11 -19.91 -29.51 17.03
CA THR A 11 -18.91 -30.36 17.64
C THR A 11 -17.89 -29.60 18.51
N ASN A 12 -18.06 -28.31 18.68
CA ASN A 12 -17.34 -27.57 19.74
C ASN A 12 -18.13 -26.34 20.17
N GLU A 13 -18.15 -26.07 21.47
CA GLU A 13 -18.92 -25.01 22.12
C GLU A 13 -18.56 -23.55 21.72
N SER A 14 -17.70 -23.38 20.72
CA SER A 14 -17.14 -22.05 20.37
C SER A 14 -17.51 -21.53 18.96
N VAL A 15 -18.17 -22.33 18.09
CA VAL A 15 -18.55 -21.85 16.76
C VAL A 15 -19.85 -21.08 16.85
N SER A 16 -19.79 -19.76 16.62
CA SER A 16 -20.97 -18.92 16.63
C SER A 16 -21.73 -19.02 15.31
N ILE A 17 -23.03 -18.72 15.34
CA ILE A 17 -23.86 -18.56 14.14
C ILE A 17 -23.23 -17.54 13.17
N ALA A 18 -22.63 -16.49 13.70
CA ALA A 18 -21.94 -15.48 12.92
C ALA A 18 -20.71 -16.04 12.18
N ASP A 19 -19.96 -16.94 12.80
CA ASP A 19 -18.85 -17.64 12.15
C ASP A 19 -19.33 -18.54 11.01
N ALA A 20 -20.43 -19.26 11.21
CA ALA A 20 -21.02 -20.12 10.18
C ALA A 20 -21.47 -19.31 8.96
N ILE A 21 -22.19 -18.19 9.17
CA ILE A 21 -22.60 -17.29 8.08
C ILE A 21 -21.39 -16.73 7.35
N ALA A 22 -20.41 -16.17 8.09
CA ALA A 22 -19.20 -15.60 7.51
C ALA A 22 -18.45 -16.64 6.69
N PHE A 23 -18.28 -17.86 7.23
CA PHE A 23 -17.62 -18.95 6.53
C PHE A 23 -18.39 -19.41 5.29
N ALA A 24 -19.70 -19.58 5.36
CA ALA A 24 -20.51 -19.99 4.22
C ALA A 24 -20.35 -19.03 3.03
N ILE A 25 -20.34 -17.74 3.27
CA ILE A 25 -20.31 -16.72 2.22
C ILE A 25 -18.86 -16.41 1.79
N THR A 26 -17.94 -16.24 2.74
CA THR A 26 -16.60 -15.71 2.45
C THR A 26 -15.48 -16.74 2.52
N GLY A 27 -15.71 -17.89 3.13
CA GLY A 27 -14.71 -18.93 3.37
C GLY A 27 -13.78 -18.65 4.55
N VAL A 28 -14.06 -17.61 5.35
CA VAL A 28 -13.32 -17.28 6.58
C VAL A 28 -14.29 -17.06 7.74
N GLY A 29 -13.80 -17.14 8.99
CA GLY A 29 -14.63 -16.88 10.15
C GLY A 29 -14.98 -15.39 10.32
N PHE A 30 -15.88 -15.12 11.26
CA PHE A 30 -16.42 -13.79 11.56
C PHE A 30 -15.35 -12.75 11.90
N TYR A 31 -14.29 -13.17 12.57
CA TYR A 31 -13.14 -12.33 12.91
C TYR A 31 -11.93 -12.49 11.95
N ALA A 32 -12.13 -12.88 10.77
CA ALA A 32 -11.25 -13.12 9.59
C ALA A 32 -9.71 -13.10 9.76
N GLY A 33 -9.18 -12.78 10.92
CA GLY A 33 -7.74 -12.87 11.25
C GLY A 33 -7.37 -14.19 11.91
N ALA A 34 -8.34 -14.98 12.32
CA ALA A 34 -8.11 -16.27 12.94
C ALA A 34 -7.98 -17.37 11.87
N LYS A 35 -7.09 -18.31 12.11
CA LYS A 35 -7.05 -19.54 11.33
C LYS A 35 -8.42 -20.21 11.49
N ILE A 36 -9.01 -20.69 10.39
CA ILE A 36 -10.31 -21.40 10.42
C ILE A 36 -10.23 -22.76 11.12
N ASP A 37 -9.05 -23.14 11.61
CA ASP A 37 -8.84 -24.39 12.33
C ASP A 37 -9.75 -24.52 13.57
N TYR A 38 -10.17 -23.42 14.18
CA TYR A 38 -11.11 -23.42 15.31
C TYR A 38 -12.56 -23.79 14.89
N LEU A 39 -12.87 -23.71 13.60
CA LEU A 39 -14.18 -24.11 13.07
C LEU A 39 -14.28 -25.62 12.85
N TYR A 40 -13.15 -26.34 12.80
CA TYR A 40 -13.16 -27.79 12.61
C TYR A 40 -13.51 -28.53 13.89
N HIS A 41 -14.10 -29.69 13.71
CA HIS A 41 -14.16 -30.68 14.78
C HIS A 41 -12.76 -31.14 15.16
N GLN A 42 -12.51 -31.36 16.48
CA GLN A 42 -11.18 -31.72 16.97
C GLN A 42 -10.58 -32.97 16.33
N ASP A 43 -11.44 -33.93 15.94
CA ASP A 43 -11.02 -35.22 15.44
C ASP A 43 -11.09 -35.36 13.91
N THR A 44 -11.70 -34.40 13.21
CA THR A 44 -11.88 -34.45 11.76
C THR A 44 -11.59 -33.09 11.14
N ARG A 45 -10.84 -33.06 10.04
CA ARG A 45 -10.68 -31.82 9.24
C ARG A 45 -11.82 -31.72 8.23
N ASP A 46 -13.04 -31.86 8.72
CA ASP A 46 -14.28 -31.82 7.93
C ASP A 46 -15.19 -30.73 8.48
N LEU A 47 -15.57 -29.77 7.65
CA LEU A 47 -16.41 -28.64 8.01
C LEU A 47 -17.45 -28.41 6.93
N LEU A 48 -18.72 -28.69 7.25
CA LEU A 48 -19.86 -28.40 6.39
C LEU A 48 -20.73 -27.34 7.05
N VAL A 49 -21.04 -26.31 6.29
CA VAL A 49 -22.00 -25.26 6.67
C VAL A 49 -23.05 -25.16 5.58
N GLU A 50 -24.30 -25.28 5.96
CA GLU A 50 -25.45 -25.04 5.10
C GLU A 50 -26.19 -23.80 5.60
N LEU A 51 -26.48 -22.89 4.67
CA LEU A 51 -27.15 -21.62 4.92
C LEU A 51 -28.37 -21.52 4.00
N GLU A 52 -29.56 -21.46 4.58
CA GLU A 52 -30.76 -21.12 3.84
C GLU A 52 -31.03 -19.62 3.94
N PHE A 53 -31.30 -18.98 2.82
CA PHE A 53 -31.61 -17.57 2.73
C PHE A 53 -32.61 -17.26 1.63
N GLU A 54 -33.30 -16.15 1.76
CA GLU A 54 -34.24 -15.65 0.75
C GLU A 54 -33.52 -14.61 -0.11
N ASP A 55 -33.48 -14.82 -1.43
CA ASP A 55 -32.88 -13.89 -2.37
C ASP A 55 -33.80 -12.67 -2.63
N GLU A 56 -33.32 -11.69 -3.41
CA GLU A 56 -34.06 -10.47 -3.72
C GLU A 56 -35.39 -10.71 -4.42
N SER A 57 -35.57 -11.86 -5.07
CA SER A 57 -36.84 -12.26 -5.70
C SER A 57 -37.81 -12.93 -4.76
N GLY A 58 -37.44 -13.14 -3.50
CA GLY A 58 -38.23 -13.88 -2.52
C GLY A 58 -38.09 -15.39 -2.63
N LYS A 59 -37.17 -15.92 -3.41
CA LYS A 59 -36.92 -17.35 -3.57
C LYS A 59 -35.99 -17.84 -2.47
N LEU A 60 -36.39 -18.94 -1.83
CA LEU A 60 -35.53 -19.64 -0.87
C LEU A 60 -34.38 -20.34 -1.60
N ARG A 61 -33.15 -20.08 -1.16
CA ARG A 61 -31.91 -20.62 -1.71
C ARG A 61 -31.14 -21.35 -0.61
N THR A 62 -30.45 -22.40 -0.98
CA THR A 62 -29.57 -23.16 -0.07
C THR A 62 -28.14 -23.09 -0.54
N LEU A 63 -27.29 -22.40 0.24
CA LEU A 63 -25.85 -22.35 0.05
C LEU A 63 -25.19 -23.37 0.98
N ALA A 64 -24.42 -24.30 0.42
CA ALA A 64 -23.59 -25.19 1.21
C ALA A 64 -22.11 -24.98 0.87
N ARG A 65 -21.30 -24.85 1.91
CA ARG A 65 -19.84 -24.84 1.81
C ARG A 65 -19.27 -25.98 2.61
N HIS A 66 -18.55 -26.84 1.91
CA HIS A 66 -17.90 -28.00 2.49
C HIS A 66 -16.39 -27.88 2.33
N ARG A 67 -15.68 -27.95 3.44
CA ARG A 67 -14.22 -28.04 3.44
C ARG A 67 -13.80 -29.33 4.12
N LYS A 68 -13.11 -30.18 3.35
CA LYS A 68 -12.54 -31.44 3.83
C LYS A 68 -11.06 -31.44 3.50
N ASP A 69 -10.24 -31.53 4.53
CA ASP A 69 -8.79 -31.33 4.43
C ASP A 69 -8.46 -30.01 3.73
N ASP A 70 -7.78 -30.04 2.57
CA ASP A 70 -7.43 -28.85 1.78
C ASP A 70 -8.41 -28.60 0.60
N LYS A 71 -9.47 -29.41 0.46
CA LYS A 71 -10.44 -29.26 -0.61
C LYS A 71 -11.65 -28.47 -0.12
N MET A 72 -12.09 -27.54 -0.97
CA MET A 72 -13.27 -26.74 -0.72
C MET A 72 -14.27 -26.90 -1.88
N ASP A 73 -15.49 -27.26 -1.55
CA ASP A 73 -16.61 -27.31 -2.46
C ASP A 73 -17.69 -26.33 -2.01
N ILE A 74 -18.27 -25.62 -2.99
CA ILE A 74 -19.37 -24.67 -2.75
C ILE A 74 -20.51 -25.05 -3.67
N THR A 75 -21.70 -25.17 -3.12
CA THR A 75 -22.91 -25.44 -3.90
C THR A 75 -24.01 -24.46 -3.56
N LEU A 76 -24.77 -24.05 -4.56
CA LEU A 76 -25.98 -23.24 -4.42
C LEU A 76 -27.14 -24.06 -5.02
N ASP A 77 -28.14 -24.37 -4.20
CA ASP A 77 -29.27 -25.26 -4.58
C ASP A 77 -28.79 -26.62 -5.15
N GLY A 78 -27.68 -27.14 -4.59
CA GLY A 78 -27.06 -28.39 -5.05
C GLY A 78 -26.20 -28.29 -6.30
N VAL A 79 -26.13 -27.12 -6.94
CA VAL A 79 -25.26 -26.87 -8.10
C VAL A 79 -23.94 -26.32 -7.65
N ARG A 80 -22.82 -26.88 -8.13
CA ARG A 80 -21.47 -26.38 -7.81
C ARG A 80 -21.23 -24.99 -8.39
N ILE A 81 -20.77 -24.09 -7.54
CA ILE A 81 -20.43 -22.70 -7.90
C ILE A 81 -19.01 -22.34 -7.43
N GLY A 82 -18.50 -21.20 -7.90
CA GLY A 82 -17.22 -20.64 -7.46
C GLY A 82 -17.36 -19.53 -6.42
N GLN A 83 -16.26 -19.14 -5.78
CA GLN A 83 -16.24 -17.98 -4.90
C GLN A 83 -16.60 -16.68 -5.64
N GLY A 84 -16.30 -16.59 -6.93
CA GLY A 84 -16.67 -15.43 -7.77
C GLY A 84 -18.18 -15.21 -7.85
N ASP A 85 -18.97 -16.31 -7.94
CA ASP A 85 -20.44 -16.24 -7.96
C ASP A 85 -20.97 -15.68 -6.64
N LEU A 86 -20.40 -16.12 -5.51
CA LEU A 86 -20.74 -15.55 -4.20
C LEU A 86 -20.36 -14.09 -4.06
N THR A 87 -19.20 -13.70 -4.62
CA THR A 87 -18.78 -12.29 -4.64
C THR A 87 -19.75 -11.42 -5.42
N THR A 88 -20.31 -11.93 -6.51
CA THR A 88 -21.35 -11.24 -7.29
C THR A 88 -22.64 -11.08 -6.50
N MET A 89 -23.02 -12.08 -5.70
CA MET A 89 -24.28 -12.08 -4.93
C MET A 89 -24.19 -11.26 -3.63
N PHE A 90 -23.09 -11.39 -2.90
CA PHE A 90 -22.93 -10.85 -1.54
C PHE A 90 -21.91 -9.71 -1.45
N GLY A 91 -21.24 -9.35 -2.55
CA GLY A 91 -20.16 -8.40 -2.57
C GLY A 91 -18.79 -9.01 -2.22
N GLU A 92 -17.74 -8.19 -2.31
CA GLU A 92 -16.39 -8.61 -1.94
C GLU A 92 -16.32 -8.99 -0.46
N ARG A 93 -15.44 -9.94 -0.12
CA ARG A 93 -15.26 -10.45 1.25
C ARG A 93 -15.11 -9.33 2.28
N ASP A 94 -14.23 -8.37 2.00
CA ASP A 94 -13.92 -7.31 2.95
C ASP A 94 -15.09 -6.32 3.13
N LEU A 95 -15.89 -6.12 2.06
CA LEU A 95 -17.13 -5.35 2.14
C LEU A 95 -18.18 -6.10 2.96
N PHE A 96 -18.44 -7.36 2.62
CA PHE A 96 -19.40 -8.18 3.34
C PHE A 96 -19.08 -8.26 4.83
N LEU A 97 -17.83 -8.60 5.16
CA LEU A 97 -17.42 -8.71 6.56
C LEU A 97 -17.48 -7.36 7.29
N SER A 98 -17.16 -6.25 6.64
CA SER A 98 -17.26 -4.91 7.24
C SER A 98 -18.70 -4.51 7.58
N MET A 99 -19.66 -4.91 6.75
CA MET A 99 -21.09 -4.70 7.00
C MET A 99 -21.64 -5.66 8.04
N PHE A 100 -21.20 -6.90 8.00
CA PHE A 100 -21.66 -7.97 8.89
C PHE A 100 -21.03 -7.88 10.29
N ASN A 101 -19.77 -7.44 10.36
CA ASN A 101 -19.02 -7.22 11.60
C ASN A 101 -18.32 -5.85 11.56
N PRO A 102 -18.90 -4.78 12.12
CA PRO A 102 -18.28 -3.46 12.12
C PRO A 102 -16.88 -3.43 12.77
N GLN A 103 -16.60 -4.32 13.73
CA GLN A 103 -15.26 -4.43 14.34
C GLN A 103 -14.20 -4.94 13.36
N TYR A 104 -14.61 -5.74 12.36
CA TYR A 104 -13.72 -6.18 11.29
C TYR A 104 -13.13 -5.00 10.53
N PHE A 105 -13.96 -4.03 10.17
CA PHE A 105 -13.51 -2.81 9.49
C PHE A 105 -12.48 -2.04 10.32
N ILE A 106 -12.73 -1.88 11.62
CA ILE A 106 -11.86 -1.11 12.51
C ILE A 106 -10.56 -1.87 12.83
N ASN A 107 -10.68 -3.15 13.22
CA ASN A 107 -9.57 -3.89 13.84
C ASN A 107 -8.74 -4.68 12.84
N VAL A 108 -9.35 -5.15 11.74
CA VAL A 108 -8.68 -6.04 10.78
C VAL A 108 -8.23 -5.29 9.53
N LEU A 109 -9.07 -4.47 8.96
CA LEU A 109 -8.73 -3.73 7.74
C LEU A 109 -7.74 -2.60 8.01
N GLY A 110 -7.83 -1.89 9.15
CA GLY A 110 -6.94 -0.79 9.47
C GLY A 110 -6.77 0.19 8.30
N SER A 111 -5.55 0.36 7.81
CA SER A 111 -5.27 1.25 6.66
C SER A 111 -5.94 0.81 5.34
N LYS A 112 -6.23 -0.48 5.16
CA LYS A 112 -6.95 -0.99 3.98
C LYS A 112 -8.43 -0.59 3.97
N GLY A 113 -9.00 -0.30 5.14
CA GLY A 113 -10.38 0.17 5.26
C GLY A 113 -10.62 1.48 4.50
N ARG A 114 -9.63 2.37 4.48
CA ARG A 114 -9.70 3.59 3.67
C ARG A 114 -9.87 3.27 2.18
N ASN A 115 -9.04 2.38 1.64
CA ASN A 115 -9.10 1.99 0.22
C ASN A 115 -10.43 1.28 -0.12
N LEU A 116 -11.01 0.55 0.85
CA LEU A 116 -12.32 -0.05 0.69
C LEU A 116 -13.41 1.04 0.57
N LEU A 117 -13.40 2.03 1.47
CA LEU A 117 -14.35 3.15 1.43
C LEU A 117 -14.22 3.97 0.15
N GLU A 118 -13.00 4.30 -0.27
CA GLU A 118 -12.74 5.09 -1.48
C GLU A 118 -13.36 4.47 -2.73
N ARG A 119 -13.47 3.13 -2.81
CA ARG A 119 -14.11 2.43 -3.94
C ARG A 119 -15.63 2.55 -3.98
N TYR A 120 -16.26 2.80 -2.84
CA TYR A 120 -17.72 2.85 -2.72
C TYR A 120 -18.27 4.26 -2.48
N LEU A 121 -17.39 5.22 -2.18
CA LEU A 121 -17.78 6.62 -2.08
C LEU A 121 -17.91 7.24 -3.47
N PRO A 122 -18.87 8.15 -3.67
CA PRO A 122 -18.95 8.88 -4.92
C PRO A 122 -17.68 9.70 -5.14
N GLU A 123 -17.21 9.76 -6.39
CA GLU A 123 -16.08 10.61 -6.74
C GLU A 123 -16.42 12.08 -6.45
N VAL A 124 -15.54 12.74 -5.68
CA VAL A 124 -15.69 14.17 -5.41
C VAL A 124 -15.21 14.94 -6.64
N PRO A 125 -16.03 15.82 -7.24
CA PRO A 125 -15.62 16.60 -8.39
C PRO A 125 -14.35 17.41 -8.11
N LYS A 126 -13.39 17.40 -9.05
CA LYS A 126 -12.13 18.15 -8.93
C LYS A 126 -12.35 19.62 -8.54
N ALA A 127 -13.37 20.25 -9.09
CA ALA A 127 -13.72 21.64 -8.82
C ALA A 127 -14.06 21.87 -7.32
N GLU A 128 -14.76 20.94 -6.68
CA GLU A 128 -15.12 21.01 -5.27
C GLU A 128 -13.90 20.85 -4.36
N VAL A 129 -12.99 19.94 -4.70
CA VAL A 129 -11.72 19.79 -3.99
C VAL A 129 -10.87 21.03 -4.12
N LEU A 130 -10.73 21.59 -5.32
CA LEU A 130 -9.96 22.81 -5.58
C LEU A 130 -10.53 24.02 -4.85
N ALA A 131 -11.85 24.10 -4.65
CA ALA A 131 -12.49 25.19 -3.92
C ALA A 131 -12.11 25.24 -2.44
N GLN A 132 -11.70 24.12 -1.85
CA GLN A 132 -11.28 24.02 -0.45
C GLN A 132 -9.77 24.29 -0.24
N LEU A 133 -9.00 24.42 -1.31
CA LEU A 133 -7.56 24.65 -1.23
C LEU A 133 -7.22 26.15 -1.18
N SER A 134 -6.04 26.47 -0.65
CA SER A 134 -5.51 27.83 -0.72
C SER A 134 -5.34 28.29 -2.16
N ASP A 135 -5.43 29.60 -2.42
CA ASP A 135 -5.33 30.17 -3.78
C ASP A 135 -4.02 29.81 -4.47
N GLN A 136 -2.90 29.74 -3.71
CA GLN A 136 -1.59 29.34 -4.25
C GLN A 136 -1.60 27.87 -4.70
N THR A 137 -2.14 26.96 -3.90
CA THR A 137 -2.22 25.53 -4.22
C THR A 137 -3.17 25.30 -5.37
N ARG A 138 -4.31 26.02 -5.39
CA ARG A 138 -5.29 25.95 -6.48
C ARG A 138 -4.66 26.35 -7.82
N ALA A 139 -3.96 27.49 -7.88
CA ALA A 139 -3.31 27.99 -9.08
C ALA A 139 -2.24 27.04 -9.63
N LEU A 140 -1.56 26.28 -8.76
CA LEU A 140 -0.61 25.25 -9.15
C LEU A 140 -1.30 24.02 -9.72
N LEU A 141 -2.39 23.55 -9.10
CA LEU A 141 -3.09 22.32 -9.50
C LEU A 141 -4.04 22.51 -10.69
N GLU A 142 -4.58 23.72 -10.91
CA GLU A 142 -5.43 24.02 -12.07
C GLU A 142 -4.67 23.91 -13.40
N LYS A 143 -3.38 24.22 -13.39
CA LYS A 143 -2.51 24.19 -14.59
C LYS A 143 -2.01 22.80 -14.96
N GLN A 144 -2.27 21.80 -14.14
CA GLN A 144 -1.71 20.47 -14.32
C GLN A 144 -2.80 19.42 -14.55
N GLU A 145 -2.62 18.63 -15.60
CA GLU A 145 -3.40 17.43 -15.82
C GLU A 145 -2.71 16.26 -15.12
N PHE A 146 -3.40 15.64 -14.15
CA PHE A 146 -2.94 14.44 -13.47
C PHE A 146 -4.08 13.43 -13.33
N LEU A 147 -3.73 12.16 -13.46
CA LEU A 147 -4.69 11.05 -13.40
C LEU A 147 -5.32 10.89 -12.00
N SER A 148 -4.51 11.10 -10.95
CA SER A 148 -4.96 11.07 -9.56
C SER A 148 -4.00 11.87 -8.69
N ALA A 149 -4.46 12.32 -7.51
CA ALA A 149 -3.62 13.01 -6.52
C ALA A 149 -2.44 12.15 -6.05
N GLU A 150 -2.63 10.83 -5.95
CA GLU A 150 -1.56 9.89 -5.58
C GLU A 150 -0.50 9.77 -6.67
N ALA A 151 -0.91 9.64 -7.94
CA ALA A 151 0.02 9.58 -9.06
C ALA A 151 0.85 10.85 -9.15
N TYR A 152 0.22 12.01 -8.98
CA TYR A 152 0.90 13.30 -8.96
C TYR A 152 1.87 13.45 -7.78
N SER A 153 1.45 13.06 -6.57
CA SER A 153 2.31 13.05 -5.39
C SER A 153 3.53 12.14 -5.57
N LYS A 154 3.36 10.98 -6.20
CA LYS A 154 4.47 10.06 -6.52
C LYS A 154 5.44 10.70 -7.50
N GLN A 155 4.93 11.29 -8.59
CA GLN A 155 5.75 11.98 -9.58
C GLN A 155 6.57 13.13 -8.96
N LEU A 156 5.94 13.93 -8.09
CA LEU A 156 6.66 15.01 -7.39
C LEU A 156 7.76 14.48 -6.48
N ARG A 157 7.55 13.39 -5.76
CA ARG A 157 8.59 12.76 -4.92
C ARG A 157 9.77 12.25 -5.75
N GLU A 158 9.49 11.64 -6.91
CA GLU A 158 10.54 11.21 -7.84
C GLU A 158 11.37 12.40 -8.34
N GLN A 159 10.72 13.51 -8.73
CA GLN A 159 11.40 14.73 -9.15
C GLN A 159 12.27 15.33 -8.03
N VAL A 160 11.77 15.38 -6.80
CA VAL A 160 12.56 15.85 -5.63
C VAL A 160 13.79 14.97 -5.43
N THR A 161 13.63 13.64 -5.49
CA THR A 161 14.75 12.71 -5.35
C THR A 161 15.82 12.90 -6.44
N ASP A 162 15.40 13.16 -7.67
CA ASP A 162 16.34 13.38 -8.78
C ASP A 162 17.07 14.72 -8.64
N ILE A 163 16.36 15.77 -8.24
CA ILE A 163 17.00 17.07 -7.93
C ILE A 163 18.00 16.93 -6.77
N GLU A 164 17.67 16.18 -5.73
CA GLU A 164 18.60 15.92 -4.61
C GLU A 164 19.88 15.20 -5.08
N LYS A 165 19.77 14.22 -5.98
CA LYS A 165 20.94 13.55 -6.59
C LYS A 165 21.79 14.53 -7.40
N ASP A 166 21.15 15.36 -8.23
CA ASP A 166 21.84 16.38 -9.02
C ASP A 166 22.56 17.38 -8.13
N MET A 167 21.95 17.80 -7.03
CA MET A 167 22.59 18.69 -6.05
C MET A 167 23.85 18.06 -5.44
N VAL A 168 23.80 16.79 -5.05
CA VAL A 168 24.97 16.07 -4.50
C VAL A 168 26.08 15.97 -5.55
N TYR A 169 25.72 15.67 -6.80
CA TYR A 169 26.69 15.59 -7.90
C TYR A 169 27.37 16.95 -8.16
N ILE A 170 26.59 18.03 -8.26
CA ILE A 170 27.12 19.40 -8.46
C ILE A 170 27.99 19.82 -7.28
N GLN A 171 27.57 19.52 -6.05
CA GLN A 171 28.39 19.83 -4.86
C GLN A 171 29.72 19.09 -4.92
N GLY A 172 29.74 17.81 -5.31
CA GLY A 172 30.99 17.09 -5.51
C GLY A 172 31.91 17.68 -6.57
N GLN A 173 31.37 18.22 -7.66
CA GLN A 173 32.14 18.94 -8.67
C GLN A 173 32.73 20.25 -8.12
N ILE A 174 31.95 21.03 -7.37
CA ILE A 174 32.40 22.26 -6.74
C ILE A 174 33.56 21.97 -5.79
N ASP A 175 33.43 20.94 -4.95
CA ASP A 175 34.46 20.56 -3.98
C ASP A 175 35.77 20.11 -4.68
N LEU A 176 35.64 19.36 -5.78
CA LEU A 176 36.77 18.95 -6.61
C LEU A 176 37.49 20.13 -7.23
N HIS A 177 36.75 21.08 -7.82
CA HIS A 177 37.33 22.28 -8.40
C HIS A 177 37.97 23.17 -7.34
N ALA A 178 37.37 23.34 -6.19
CA ALA A 178 37.95 24.07 -5.08
C ALA A 178 39.27 23.45 -4.59
N SER A 179 39.33 22.11 -4.53
CA SER A 179 40.55 21.38 -4.20
C SER A 179 41.65 21.58 -5.24
N GLN A 180 41.32 21.47 -6.53
CA GLN A 180 42.27 21.71 -7.63
C GLN A 180 42.82 23.16 -7.64
N GLN A 181 41.95 24.15 -7.41
CA GLN A 181 42.38 25.56 -7.30
C GLN A 181 43.32 25.75 -6.12
N LYS A 182 43.08 25.10 -5.00
CA LYS A 182 43.97 25.19 -3.84
C LYS A 182 45.33 24.56 -4.12
N GLU A 183 45.35 23.41 -4.77
CA GLU A 183 46.61 22.78 -5.21
C GLU A 183 47.42 23.67 -6.17
N GLN A 184 46.76 24.19 -7.21
CA GLN A 184 47.41 25.10 -8.16
C GLN A 184 47.92 26.36 -7.49
N ALA A 185 47.19 26.95 -6.56
CA ALA A 185 47.65 28.12 -5.80
C ALA A 185 48.88 27.79 -4.95
N GLN A 186 48.94 26.59 -4.37
CA GLN A 186 50.06 26.16 -3.56
C GLN A 186 51.31 25.90 -4.43
N GLU A 187 51.16 25.25 -5.59
CA GLU A 187 52.24 25.06 -6.57
C GLU A 187 52.82 26.40 -7.09
N LEU A 188 51.91 27.37 -7.36
CA LEU A 188 52.31 28.70 -7.79
C LEU A 188 53.13 29.40 -6.70
N MET A 189 52.71 29.30 -5.47
CA MET A 189 53.41 29.90 -4.33
C MET A 189 54.81 29.30 -4.13
N GLU A 190 54.90 27.95 -4.24
CA GLU A 190 56.19 27.26 -4.19
C GLU A 190 57.12 27.64 -5.35
N ALA A 191 56.57 27.79 -6.56
CA ALA A 191 57.35 28.25 -7.73
C ALA A 191 57.86 29.68 -7.56
N GLN A 192 57.03 30.57 -6.99
CA GLN A 192 57.45 31.94 -6.68
C GLN A 192 58.58 31.96 -5.64
N VAL A 193 58.53 31.18 -4.58
CA VAL A 193 59.58 31.07 -3.56
C VAL A 193 60.87 30.56 -4.20
N ARG A 194 60.79 29.51 -5.03
CA ARG A 194 61.97 29.00 -5.75
C ARG A 194 62.54 30.01 -6.68
N HIS A 195 61.74 30.76 -7.40
CA HIS A 195 62.19 31.84 -8.29
C HIS A 195 62.95 32.92 -7.52
N THR A 196 62.43 33.38 -6.38
CA THR A 196 63.09 34.39 -5.52
C THR A 196 64.45 33.90 -5.00
N GLN A 197 64.49 32.62 -4.53
CA GLN A 197 65.76 32.02 -4.08
C GLN A 197 66.82 31.93 -5.19
N LEU A 198 66.38 31.59 -6.42
CA LEU A 198 67.28 31.54 -7.57
C LEU A 198 67.78 32.95 -7.94
N GLN A 199 66.94 33.98 -7.88
CA GLN A 199 67.38 35.38 -8.12
C GLN A 199 68.41 35.87 -7.08
N GLU A 200 68.18 35.54 -5.81
CA GLU A 200 69.12 35.84 -4.74
C GLU A 200 70.46 35.13 -4.98
N ARG A 201 70.43 33.89 -5.40
CA ARG A 201 71.59 33.06 -5.67
C ARG A 201 72.41 33.64 -6.88
N ILE A 202 71.70 34.03 -7.93
CA ILE A 202 72.31 34.71 -9.09
C ILE A 202 73.00 35.97 -8.66
N GLY A 203 72.36 36.83 -7.88
CA GLY A 203 72.95 38.10 -7.39
C GLY A 203 74.13 37.87 -6.46
N GLU A 204 74.17 36.78 -5.66
CA GLU A 204 75.34 36.39 -4.89
C GLU A 204 76.53 35.97 -5.76
N LEU A 205 76.26 35.19 -6.81
CA LEU A 205 77.29 34.73 -7.75
C LEU A 205 77.87 35.87 -8.58
N GLU A 206 77.05 36.83 -8.99
CA GLU A 206 77.49 38.02 -9.71
C GLU A 206 78.39 38.91 -8.83
N ARG A 207 78.06 39.07 -7.57
CA ARG A 207 78.91 39.78 -6.59
C ARG A 207 80.23 39.12 -6.30
N LYS A 208 80.35 37.80 -6.44
CA LYS A 208 81.64 37.07 -6.27
C LYS A 208 82.49 37.06 -7.51
N ARG A 209 81.96 37.45 -8.66
CA ARG A 209 82.64 37.49 -9.95
C ARG A 209 83.31 38.85 -10.24
N THR A 210 82.84 39.88 -9.56
CA THR A 210 83.45 41.25 -9.57
C THR A 210 84.52 41.37 -8.50
#